data_c4b4bf0d17d97d6e917b5117852c5598
#
_entry.id   c4b4bf0d17d97d6e917b5117852c5598
#
_cell.length_a   1.000
_cell.length_b   1.000
_cell.length_c   1.000
_cell.angle_alpha   90.00
_cell.angle_beta   90.00
_cell.angle_gamma   90.00
#
_symmetry.space_group_name_H-M   'P 1'
#
loop_
_entity.id
_entity.type
_entity.pdbx_description
1 polymer ?
#
loop_
_entity_poly.entity_id
_entity_poly.type
_entity_poly.pdbx_seq_one_letter_code
_entity_poly.pdbx_strand_id
1 'polypeptide(L)'
;MRVGFMTYDSKINFYNIKGALTQPQMMTVGDVNDMFVPMAEGLMCTVEESEAVIDSLMEQIPQMFGDTRETETILGPVIQAGKEAFKAAGCAGKLIVFHHNLPVAEAPGKLKNRDDRKVLGTEKEKTVLTPQNKTYNEFGQECVGVGCSVDLFLFNNAYIDVATLSQVRPLQFCSHITCDFMMYFISSGLSTKWWPNVQVHLLSTRLRRRTILSRSSSQSQSSCGF
;
A
#
# COMPACT_ATOMS: atom_id res chain seq x y z
N MET A 1 16.89 6.01 1.53
CA MET A 1 15.51 5.59 1.15
C MET A 1 14.53 6.59 1.73
N ARG A 2 13.47 7.01 1.01
CA ARG A 2 12.40 7.85 1.57
C ARG A 2 11.20 7.00 1.96
N VAL A 3 10.60 7.31 3.10
CA VAL A 3 9.43 6.62 3.64
C VAL A 3 8.36 7.65 4.04
N GLY A 4 7.12 7.24 4.06
CA GLY A 4 5.99 7.98 4.59
C GLY A 4 5.00 7.03 5.26
N PHE A 5 4.21 7.53 6.19
CA PHE A 5 3.26 6.74 6.94
C PHE A 5 1.88 7.37 6.91
N MET A 6 0.88 6.52 6.81
CA MET A 6 -0.53 6.87 6.92
C MET A 6 -1.24 5.80 7.75
N THR A 7 -2.22 6.18 8.52
CA THR A 7 -3.19 5.24 9.11
C THR A 7 -4.58 5.58 8.59
N TYR A 8 -5.47 4.61 8.59
CA TYR A 8 -6.82 4.80 8.09
C TYR A 8 -7.84 3.88 8.77
N ASP A 9 -9.05 4.39 8.86
CA ASP A 9 -10.27 3.70 9.25
C ASP A 9 -11.41 4.11 8.28
N SER A 10 -12.34 4.94 8.73
CA SER A 10 -13.30 5.71 7.92
C SER A 10 -12.72 7.03 7.39
N LYS A 11 -11.52 7.42 7.87
CA LYS A 11 -10.76 8.63 7.51
C LYS A 11 -9.32 8.25 7.24
N ILE A 12 -8.52 9.20 6.74
CA ILE A 12 -7.07 9.01 6.53
C ILE A 12 -6.29 9.99 7.37
N ASN A 13 -5.31 9.47 8.11
CA ASN A 13 -4.37 10.26 8.90
C ASN A 13 -3.00 10.21 8.23
N PHE A 14 -2.46 11.37 7.90
CA PHE A 14 -1.12 11.56 7.36
C PHE A 14 -0.18 12.01 8.47
N TYR A 15 1.05 11.52 8.45
CA TYR A 15 2.05 11.86 9.45
C TYR A 15 3.19 12.67 8.84
N ASN A 16 3.42 13.86 9.40
CA ASN A 16 4.63 14.62 9.15
C ASN A 16 5.75 14.06 10.03
N ILE A 17 6.77 13.51 9.38
CA ILE A 17 7.90 12.84 10.03
C ILE A 17 9.23 13.52 9.75
N LYS A 18 9.25 14.86 9.53
CA LYS A 18 10.51 15.60 9.36
C LYS A 18 11.43 15.38 10.56
N GLY A 19 12.70 15.11 10.32
CA GLY A 19 13.71 14.89 11.36
C GLY A 19 13.96 16.07 12.28
N ALA A 20 13.54 17.29 11.86
CA ALA A 20 13.60 18.48 12.70
C ALA A 20 12.50 18.54 13.78
N LEU A 21 11.51 17.66 13.73
CA LEU A 21 10.43 17.59 14.70
C LEU A 21 10.84 16.76 15.90
N THR A 22 10.35 17.16 17.07
CA THR A 22 10.51 16.37 18.31
C THR A 22 9.54 15.20 18.36
N GLN A 23 8.36 15.37 17.73
CA GLN A 23 7.30 14.37 17.66
C GLN A 23 6.62 14.42 16.30
N PRO A 24 6.07 13.30 15.82
CA PRO A 24 5.30 13.27 14.57
C PRO A 24 4.04 14.13 14.69
N GLN A 25 3.67 14.81 13.62
CA GLN A 25 2.44 15.59 13.55
C GLN A 25 1.43 14.85 12.69
N MET A 26 0.23 14.61 13.21
CA MET A 26 -0.86 13.95 12.50
C MET A 26 -1.80 14.98 11.88
N MET A 27 -2.17 14.76 10.62
CA MET A 27 -3.19 15.52 9.89
C MET A 27 -4.26 14.58 9.37
N THR A 28 -5.50 14.78 9.76
CA THR A 28 -6.63 13.92 9.39
C THR A 28 -7.40 14.54 8.23
N VAL A 29 -7.61 13.75 7.17
CA VAL A 29 -8.50 14.06 6.05
C VAL A 29 -9.77 13.24 6.19
N GLY A 30 -10.89 13.91 6.40
CA GLY A 30 -12.20 13.29 6.55
C GLY A 30 -13.01 13.24 5.24
N ASP A 31 -12.68 14.07 4.25
CA ASP A 31 -13.30 13.99 2.93
C ASP A 31 -12.62 12.91 2.09
N VAL A 32 -13.23 11.74 2.12
CA VAL A 32 -12.72 10.55 1.43
C VAL A 32 -13.15 10.47 -0.03
N ASN A 33 -14.03 11.36 -0.49
CA ASN A 33 -14.50 11.38 -1.88
C ASN A 33 -13.56 12.18 -2.79
N ASP A 34 -12.93 13.23 -2.24
CA ASP A 34 -11.93 14.04 -2.95
C ASP A 34 -10.60 14.03 -2.20
N MET A 35 -9.81 12.98 -2.42
CA MET A 35 -8.61 12.71 -1.67
C MET A 35 -7.44 13.59 -2.10
N PHE A 36 -6.84 14.28 -1.14
CA PHE A 36 -5.66 15.12 -1.32
C PHE A 36 -4.64 14.90 -0.21
N VAL A 37 -3.40 15.27 -0.46
CA VAL A 37 -2.34 15.26 0.56
C VAL A 37 -2.34 16.61 1.29
N PRO A 38 -2.58 16.65 2.61
CA PRO A 38 -2.77 17.90 3.36
C PRO A 38 -1.46 18.64 3.68
N MET A 39 -0.32 18.10 3.24
CA MET A 39 0.99 18.68 3.51
C MET A 39 1.89 18.66 2.27
N ALA A 40 2.58 19.75 2.00
CA ALA A 40 3.51 19.84 0.88
C ALA A 40 4.84 19.13 1.16
N GLU A 41 5.26 19.09 2.42
CA GLU A 41 6.53 18.51 2.85
C GLU A 41 6.36 17.72 4.15
N GLY A 42 7.28 16.79 4.42
CA GLY A 42 7.33 16.04 5.66
C GLY A 42 6.59 14.72 5.66
N LEU A 43 5.77 14.43 4.63
CA LEU A 43 5.15 13.10 4.48
C LEU A 43 6.18 12.06 4.03
N MET A 44 7.04 12.41 3.07
CA MET A 44 8.06 11.52 2.51
C MET A 44 9.46 12.00 2.91
N CYS A 45 10.02 11.44 3.97
CA CYS A 45 11.34 11.80 4.51
C CYS A 45 12.35 10.65 4.36
N THR A 46 13.64 10.95 4.45
CA THR A 46 14.68 9.92 4.50
C THR A 46 14.67 9.24 5.87
N VAL A 47 14.85 7.92 5.88
CA VAL A 47 14.84 7.14 7.12
C VAL A 47 15.93 7.65 8.08
N GLU A 48 17.12 7.89 7.54
CA GLU A 48 18.31 8.30 8.31
C GLU A 48 18.11 9.65 9.04
N GLU A 49 17.38 10.59 8.42
CA GLU A 49 17.12 11.91 9.01
C GLU A 49 15.94 11.88 10.00
N SER A 50 15.05 10.94 9.87
CA SER A 50 13.77 10.90 10.60
C SER A 50 13.65 9.72 11.57
N GLU A 51 14.73 8.98 11.82
CA GLU A 51 14.72 7.75 12.62
C GLU A 51 14.04 7.93 13.97
N ALA A 52 14.45 8.92 14.76
CA ALA A 52 13.88 9.18 16.09
C ALA A 52 12.38 9.55 16.04
N VAL A 53 11.95 10.27 14.99
CA VAL A 53 10.53 10.65 14.81
C VAL A 53 9.71 9.44 14.37
N ILE A 54 10.28 8.56 13.54
CA ILE A 54 9.65 7.31 13.11
C ILE A 54 9.47 6.37 14.30
N ASP A 55 10.49 6.19 15.13
CA ASP A 55 10.40 5.36 16.33
C ASP A 55 9.30 5.87 17.27
N SER A 56 9.29 7.18 17.52
CA SER A 56 8.22 7.82 18.31
C SER A 56 6.84 7.59 17.71
N LEU A 57 6.71 7.66 16.37
CA LEU A 57 5.45 7.37 15.68
C LEU A 57 5.00 5.94 15.89
N MET A 58 5.92 4.96 15.76
CA MET A 58 5.61 3.55 15.94
C MET A 58 5.15 3.22 17.38
N GLU A 59 5.66 3.93 18.38
CA GLU A 59 5.20 3.82 19.76
C GLU A 59 3.83 4.46 20.00
N GLN A 60 3.53 5.58 19.32
CA GLN A 60 2.30 6.33 19.50
C GLN A 60 1.09 5.70 18.79
N ILE A 61 1.26 5.11 17.61
CA ILE A 61 0.14 4.54 16.82
C ILE A 61 -0.69 3.53 17.64
N PRO A 62 -0.10 2.54 18.32
CA PRO A 62 -0.88 1.60 19.13
C PRO A 62 -1.63 2.29 20.29
N GLN A 63 -1.05 3.34 20.87
CA GLN A 63 -1.68 4.08 21.97
C GLN A 63 -2.87 4.92 21.47
N MET A 64 -2.76 5.54 20.30
CA MET A 64 -3.82 6.36 19.74
C MET A 64 -5.01 5.55 19.24
N PHE A 65 -4.77 4.36 18.70
CA PHE A 65 -5.81 3.58 18.00
C PHE A 65 -6.12 2.23 18.65
N GLY A 66 -5.45 1.84 19.74
CA GLY A 66 -5.62 0.54 20.38
C GLY A 66 -7.04 0.29 20.90
N ASP A 67 -7.72 1.33 21.34
CA ASP A 67 -9.07 1.26 21.91
C ASP A 67 -10.17 1.72 20.91
N THR A 68 -9.85 1.85 19.63
CA THR A 68 -10.86 2.26 18.65
C THR A 68 -11.97 1.22 18.52
N ARG A 69 -13.20 1.71 18.41
CA ARG A 69 -14.40 0.90 18.14
C ARG A 69 -14.85 1.01 16.69
N GLU A 70 -14.07 1.70 15.86
CA GLU A 70 -14.40 1.84 14.45
C GLU A 70 -14.28 0.48 13.75
N THR A 71 -15.36 0.03 13.15
CA THR A 71 -15.43 -1.25 12.45
C THR A 71 -15.48 -1.11 10.94
N GLU A 72 -15.78 0.10 10.46
CA GLU A 72 -15.86 0.38 9.04
C GLU A 72 -14.50 0.86 8.53
N THR A 73 -14.12 0.37 7.38
CA THR A 73 -12.85 0.73 6.74
C THR A 73 -13.07 1.16 5.30
N ILE A 74 -12.18 2.04 4.83
CA ILE A 74 -12.06 2.45 3.42
C ILE A 74 -10.81 1.82 2.82
N LEU A 75 -10.76 1.65 1.49
CA LEU A 75 -9.54 1.23 0.82
C LEU A 75 -9.27 2.04 -0.46
N GLY A 76 -10.30 2.35 -1.24
CA GLY A 76 -10.14 3.16 -2.45
C GLY A 76 -9.45 4.49 -2.20
N PRO A 77 -9.94 5.33 -1.27
CA PRO A 77 -9.30 6.60 -0.90
C PRO A 77 -7.86 6.45 -0.40
N VAL A 78 -7.54 5.33 0.27
CA VAL A 78 -6.16 5.05 0.73
C VAL A 78 -5.20 4.88 -0.44
N ILE A 79 -5.64 4.16 -1.49
CA ILE A 79 -4.85 3.98 -2.71
C ILE A 79 -4.68 5.32 -3.43
N GLN A 80 -5.75 6.13 -3.51
CA GLN A 80 -5.70 7.47 -4.07
C GLN A 80 -4.76 8.39 -3.29
N ALA A 81 -4.82 8.36 -1.96
CA ALA A 81 -3.91 9.11 -1.09
C ALA A 81 -2.44 8.75 -1.32
N GLY A 82 -2.14 7.46 -1.43
CA GLY A 82 -0.81 6.96 -1.77
C GLY A 82 -0.34 7.44 -3.15
N LYS A 83 -1.21 7.37 -4.16
CA LYS A 83 -0.93 7.89 -5.50
C LYS A 83 -0.60 9.39 -5.48
N GLU A 84 -1.43 10.19 -4.82
CA GLU A 84 -1.20 11.65 -4.71
C GLU A 84 0.06 11.97 -3.91
N ALA A 85 0.39 11.18 -2.88
CA ALA A 85 1.63 11.33 -2.11
C ALA A 85 2.88 11.12 -3.01
N PHE A 86 2.91 10.08 -3.85
CA PHE A 86 4.00 9.86 -4.80
C PHE A 86 4.08 10.93 -5.87
N LYS A 87 2.93 11.38 -6.36
CA LYS A 87 2.84 12.47 -7.34
C LYS A 87 3.38 13.78 -6.76
N ALA A 88 2.98 14.14 -5.54
CA ALA A 88 3.47 15.32 -4.84
C ALA A 88 4.98 15.24 -4.55
N ALA A 89 5.48 14.05 -4.19
CA ALA A 89 6.90 13.82 -3.96
C ALA A 89 7.74 13.74 -5.24
N GLY A 90 7.12 13.71 -6.43
CA GLY A 90 7.78 13.59 -7.72
C GLY A 90 8.63 12.32 -7.85
N CYS A 91 8.21 11.21 -7.26
CA CYS A 91 8.98 9.97 -7.24
C CYS A 91 8.10 8.74 -7.50
N ALA A 92 8.69 7.74 -8.13
CA ALA A 92 8.12 6.41 -8.20
C ALA A 92 8.40 5.64 -6.89
N GLY A 93 7.52 4.71 -6.55
CA GLY A 93 7.70 3.94 -5.33
C GLY A 93 6.68 2.82 -5.16
N LYS A 94 6.62 2.32 -3.92
CA LYS A 94 5.76 1.23 -3.53
C LYS A 94 4.85 1.66 -2.39
N LEU A 95 3.55 1.46 -2.57
CA LEU A 95 2.52 1.61 -1.56
C LEU A 95 2.28 0.25 -0.92
N ILE A 96 2.59 0.12 0.35
CA ILE A 96 2.36 -1.11 1.13
C ILE A 96 1.14 -0.86 2.00
N VAL A 97 0.07 -1.62 1.78
CA VAL A 97 -1.20 -1.48 2.48
C VAL A 97 -1.46 -2.73 3.31
N PHE A 98 -1.66 -2.57 4.60
CA PHE A 98 -2.12 -3.61 5.51
C PHE A 98 -3.62 -3.43 5.74
N HIS A 99 -4.40 -4.46 5.44
CA HIS A 99 -5.86 -4.39 5.46
C HIS A 99 -6.47 -5.63 6.11
N HIS A 100 -7.54 -5.46 6.90
CA HIS A 100 -8.08 -6.58 7.68
C HIS A 100 -9.59 -6.81 7.51
N ASN A 101 -10.35 -5.82 7.05
CA ASN A 101 -11.80 -5.90 6.89
C ASN A 101 -12.24 -5.65 5.44
N LEU A 102 -13.46 -6.07 5.10
CA LEU A 102 -14.08 -5.65 3.86
C LEU A 102 -14.32 -4.14 3.88
N PRO A 103 -13.91 -3.35 2.87
CA PRO A 103 -14.14 -1.90 2.83
C PRO A 103 -15.61 -1.60 2.56
N VAL A 104 -16.37 -1.39 3.63
CA VAL A 104 -17.83 -1.17 3.60
C VAL A 104 -18.23 0.27 3.87
N ALA A 105 -17.30 1.10 4.36
CA ALA A 105 -17.55 2.52 4.61
C ALA A 105 -17.95 3.26 3.32
N GLU A 106 -18.72 4.35 3.48
CA GLU A 106 -19.21 5.13 2.35
C GLU A 106 -18.07 5.94 1.72
N ALA A 107 -17.46 5.36 0.67
CA ALA A 107 -16.33 5.95 -0.02
C ALA A 107 -16.19 5.32 -1.43
N PRO A 108 -15.41 5.93 -2.35
CA PRO A 108 -15.06 5.31 -3.61
C PRO A 108 -14.43 3.94 -3.41
N GLY A 109 -14.94 2.92 -4.11
CA GLY A 109 -14.47 1.55 -3.93
C GLY A 109 -15.17 0.78 -2.81
N LYS A 110 -16.28 1.30 -2.24
CA LYS A 110 -17.13 0.55 -1.29
C LYS A 110 -17.55 -0.79 -1.86
N LEU A 111 -17.45 -1.84 -1.04
CA LEU A 111 -17.85 -3.20 -1.41
C LEU A 111 -19.03 -3.68 -0.56
N LYS A 112 -19.82 -4.55 -1.15
CA LYS A 112 -20.91 -5.24 -0.46
C LYS A 112 -20.42 -6.59 0.04
N ASN A 113 -20.83 -6.97 1.23
CA ASN A 113 -20.59 -8.31 1.73
C ASN A 113 -21.36 -9.34 0.86
N ARG A 114 -20.64 -10.33 0.33
CA ARG A 114 -21.15 -11.42 -0.50
C ARG A 114 -20.88 -12.78 0.14
N ASP A 115 -20.70 -12.84 1.46
CA ASP A 115 -20.49 -14.09 2.19
C ASP A 115 -21.78 -14.91 2.25
N ASP A 116 -22.16 -15.50 1.13
CA ASP A 116 -23.27 -16.45 1.05
C ASP A 116 -22.74 -17.86 0.77
N ARG A 117 -22.54 -18.60 1.85
CA ARG A 117 -22.06 -19.99 1.79
C ARG A 117 -22.98 -20.93 1.03
N LYS A 118 -24.26 -20.57 0.85
CA LYS A 118 -25.24 -21.36 0.12
C LYS A 118 -25.01 -21.34 -1.40
N VAL A 119 -24.25 -20.35 -1.87
CA VAL A 119 -23.93 -20.20 -3.29
C VAL A 119 -22.72 -21.05 -3.69
N LEU A 120 -21.87 -21.42 -2.71
CA LEU A 120 -20.68 -22.23 -2.96
C LEU A 120 -21.07 -23.64 -3.45
N GLY A 121 -20.40 -24.13 -4.48
CA GLY A 121 -20.69 -25.40 -5.14
C GLY A 121 -21.89 -25.37 -6.08
N THR A 122 -22.51 -24.21 -6.33
CA THR A 122 -23.60 -24.03 -7.30
C THR A 122 -23.12 -23.31 -8.56
N GLU A 123 -23.92 -23.30 -9.62
CA GLU A 123 -23.61 -22.51 -10.82
C GLU A 123 -23.48 -20.99 -10.55
N LYS A 124 -24.06 -20.53 -9.42
CA LYS A 124 -23.98 -19.12 -8.99
C LYS A 124 -22.65 -18.78 -8.31
N GLU A 125 -21.80 -19.74 -7.99
CA GLU A 125 -20.47 -19.52 -7.39
C GLU A 125 -19.61 -18.57 -8.24
N LYS A 126 -19.73 -18.65 -9.56
CA LYS A 126 -19.02 -17.75 -10.48
C LYS A 126 -19.29 -16.26 -10.20
N THR A 127 -20.49 -15.92 -9.72
CA THR A 127 -20.85 -14.53 -9.41
C THR A 127 -20.11 -14.00 -8.18
N VAL A 128 -19.75 -14.86 -7.25
CA VAL A 128 -18.95 -14.49 -6.05
C VAL A 128 -17.46 -14.37 -6.41
N LEU A 129 -17.00 -15.13 -7.40
CA LEU A 129 -15.60 -15.12 -7.88
C LEU A 129 -15.33 -14.01 -8.89
N THR A 130 -16.37 -13.33 -9.39
CA THR A 130 -16.19 -12.17 -10.28
C THR A 130 -16.08 -10.88 -9.48
N PRO A 131 -15.27 -9.91 -9.92
CA PRO A 131 -15.19 -8.59 -9.29
C PRO A 131 -16.54 -7.89 -9.21
N GLN A 132 -16.84 -7.20 -8.09
CA GLN A 132 -18.09 -6.46 -7.91
C GLN A 132 -18.17 -5.22 -8.82
N ASN A 133 -17.04 -4.55 -9.01
CA ASN A 133 -16.94 -3.34 -9.82
C ASN A 133 -15.53 -3.24 -10.43
N LYS A 134 -15.31 -2.27 -11.29
CA LYS A 134 -14.03 -2.00 -11.97
C LYS A 134 -13.19 -0.94 -11.26
N THR A 135 -13.67 -0.36 -10.18
CA THR A 135 -13.08 0.80 -9.50
C THR A 135 -11.64 0.51 -9.06
N TYR A 136 -11.39 -0.69 -8.52
CA TYR A 136 -10.04 -1.07 -8.09
C TYR A 136 -9.07 -1.28 -9.26
N ASN A 137 -9.56 -1.70 -10.43
CA ASN A 137 -8.76 -1.75 -11.64
C ASN A 137 -8.39 -0.34 -12.13
N GLU A 138 -9.32 0.61 -12.06
CA GLU A 138 -9.09 2.02 -12.40
C GLU A 138 -8.04 2.63 -11.47
N PHE A 139 -8.16 2.43 -10.16
CA PHE A 139 -7.13 2.87 -9.19
C PHE A 139 -5.76 2.27 -9.47
N GLY A 140 -5.71 0.97 -9.82
CA GLY A 140 -4.47 0.31 -10.20
C GLY A 140 -3.81 0.94 -11.44
N GLN A 141 -4.60 1.23 -12.46
CA GLN A 141 -4.11 1.90 -13.68
C GLN A 141 -3.59 3.32 -13.40
N GLU A 142 -4.30 4.08 -12.58
CA GLU A 142 -3.87 5.41 -12.15
C GLU A 142 -2.55 5.36 -11.37
N CYS A 143 -2.38 4.39 -10.48
CA CYS A 143 -1.14 4.17 -9.75
C CYS A 143 0.04 3.88 -10.69
N VAL A 144 -0.17 3.05 -11.70
CA VAL A 144 0.86 2.79 -12.73
C VAL A 144 1.26 4.08 -13.45
N GLY A 145 0.30 4.94 -13.77
CA GLY A 145 0.55 6.22 -14.45
C GLY A 145 1.50 7.14 -13.69
N VAL A 146 1.56 7.06 -12.37
CA VAL A 146 2.48 7.83 -11.51
C VAL A 146 3.71 7.03 -11.05
N GLY A 147 3.86 5.79 -11.52
CA GLY A 147 4.96 4.91 -11.10
C GLY A 147 4.81 4.37 -9.68
N CYS A 148 3.59 4.27 -9.17
CA CYS A 148 3.27 3.68 -7.89
C CYS A 148 2.86 2.21 -8.07
N SER A 149 3.55 1.28 -7.40
CA SER A 149 3.09 -0.10 -7.29
C SER A 149 2.40 -0.32 -5.94
N VAL A 150 1.31 -1.09 -5.93
CA VAL A 150 0.52 -1.35 -4.72
C VAL A 150 0.69 -2.80 -4.29
N ASP A 151 1.18 -3.02 -3.06
CA ASP A 151 1.21 -4.31 -2.40
C ASP A 151 0.16 -4.32 -1.29
N LEU A 152 -0.82 -5.20 -1.40
CA LEU A 152 -1.91 -5.33 -0.44
C LEU A 152 -1.70 -6.60 0.42
N PHE A 153 -1.53 -6.40 1.73
CA PHE A 153 -1.42 -7.44 2.73
C PHE A 153 -2.75 -7.59 3.46
N LEU A 154 -3.36 -8.76 3.36
CA LEU A 154 -4.68 -9.04 3.93
C LEU A 154 -4.55 -9.89 5.20
N PHE A 155 -5.06 -9.37 6.33
CA PHE A 155 -5.09 -10.02 7.66
C PHE A 155 -6.53 -10.22 8.12
N ASN A 156 -7.35 -10.81 7.28
CA ASN A 156 -8.79 -10.90 7.52
C ASN A 156 -9.17 -12.01 8.50
N ASN A 157 -10.03 -11.67 9.46
CA ASN A 157 -10.69 -12.63 10.35
C ASN A 157 -12.10 -13.03 9.86
N ALA A 158 -12.60 -12.35 8.83
CA ALA A 158 -13.91 -12.54 8.25
C ALA A 158 -13.81 -12.57 6.71
N TYR A 159 -14.96 -12.64 6.04
CA TYR A 159 -15.02 -12.58 4.59
C TYR A 159 -14.36 -11.32 4.03
N ILE A 160 -13.55 -11.50 3.00
CA ILE A 160 -12.98 -10.42 2.20
C ILE A 160 -13.08 -10.76 0.72
N ASP A 161 -13.44 -9.78 -0.11
CA ASP A 161 -13.63 -9.96 -1.56
C ASP A 161 -12.30 -9.83 -2.31
N VAL A 162 -11.49 -10.88 -2.24
CA VAL A 162 -10.19 -10.91 -2.93
C VAL A 162 -10.33 -10.76 -4.44
N ALA A 163 -11.43 -11.29 -5.03
CA ALA A 163 -11.67 -11.19 -6.48
C ALA A 163 -11.76 -9.74 -6.96
N THR A 164 -12.33 -8.85 -6.14
CA THR A 164 -12.41 -7.43 -6.44
C THR A 164 -11.13 -6.69 -6.06
N LEU A 165 -10.61 -6.92 -4.87
CA LEU A 165 -9.45 -6.20 -4.35
C LEU A 165 -8.16 -6.50 -5.11
N SER A 166 -8.00 -7.71 -5.65
CA SER A 166 -6.81 -8.09 -6.43
C SER A 166 -6.65 -7.29 -7.73
N GLN A 167 -7.69 -6.62 -8.20
CA GLN A 167 -7.66 -5.81 -9.40
C GLN A 167 -6.77 -4.54 -9.29
N VAL A 168 -6.41 -4.11 -8.08
CA VAL A 168 -5.47 -3.00 -7.86
C VAL A 168 -4.09 -3.29 -8.43
N ARG A 169 -3.74 -4.57 -8.58
CA ARG A 169 -2.47 -4.96 -9.19
C ARG A 169 -2.55 -4.92 -10.69
N PRO A 170 -1.69 -4.15 -11.40
CA PRO A 170 -1.53 -4.35 -12.82
C PRO A 170 -1.04 -5.78 -13.08
N LEU A 171 -1.59 -6.43 -14.09
CA LEU A 171 -1.34 -7.83 -14.45
C LEU A 171 0.12 -8.18 -14.83
N GLN A 172 1.06 -7.29 -14.60
CA GLN A 172 2.48 -7.49 -14.88
C GLN A 172 3.31 -7.33 -13.61
N PHE A 173 3.89 -8.45 -13.21
CA PHE A 173 4.94 -8.65 -12.22
C PHE A 173 4.56 -8.93 -10.77
N CYS A 174 4.88 -10.17 -10.44
CA CYS A 174 5.18 -10.76 -9.14
C CYS A 174 4.01 -11.26 -8.31
N SER A 175 3.64 -12.49 -8.57
CA SER A 175 3.03 -13.39 -7.61
C SER A 175 4.01 -13.69 -6.47
N HIS A 176 4.12 -12.79 -5.50
CA HIS A 176 4.64 -13.14 -4.20
C HIS A 176 3.79 -12.46 -3.14
N ILE A 177 2.79 -13.19 -2.66
CA ILE A 177 2.33 -13.06 -1.27
C ILE A 177 3.50 -13.60 -0.46
N THR A 178 4.49 -12.77 -0.19
CA THR A 178 5.65 -13.20 0.59
C THR A 178 5.28 -13.13 2.06
N CYS A 179 4.96 -14.30 2.63
CA CYS A 179 5.03 -14.52 4.08
C CYS A 179 6.40 -14.14 4.67
N ASP A 180 7.44 -13.99 3.86
CA ASP A 180 8.80 -13.71 4.31
C ASP A 180 8.96 -12.33 4.95
N PHE A 181 8.20 -11.32 4.50
CA PHE A 181 8.21 -10.01 5.14
C PHE A 181 7.50 -10.04 6.52
N MET A 182 6.49 -10.91 6.68
CA MET A 182 5.86 -11.17 7.97
C MET A 182 6.85 -11.77 8.98
N MET A 183 7.74 -12.65 8.55
CA MET A 183 8.75 -13.25 9.42
C MET A 183 9.76 -12.23 9.93
N TYR A 184 10.12 -11.22 9.14
CA TYR A 184 11.01 -10.16 9.60
C TYR A 184 10.34 -9.24 10.63
N PHE A 185 9.08 -8.89 10.45
CA PHE A 185 8.30 -8.11 11.43
C PHE A 185 8.01 -8.90 12.71
N ILE A 186 7.74 -10.20 12.62
CA ILE A 186 7.51 -11.07 13.78
C ILE A 186 8.82 -11.35 14.51
N SER A 187 9.94 -11.52 13.80
CA SER A 187 11.26 -11.77 14.41
C SER A 187 11.84 -10.52 15.10
N SER A 188 11.39 -9.32 14.75
CA SER A 188 11.77 -8.07 15.43
C SER A 188 10.97 -7.79 16.72
N GLY A 189 10.17 -8.75 17.21
CA GLY A 189 9.48 -8.66 18.50
C GLY A 189 8.19 -7.83 18.50
N LEU A 190 7.75 -7.33 17.37
CA LEU A 190 6.44 -6.68 17.21
C LEU A 190 5.35 -7.76 17.15
N SER A 191 4.86 -8.14 18.31
CA SER A 191 3.84 -9.16 18.53
C SER A 191 2.54 -8.81 17.81
N THR A 192 1.87 -9.84 17.25
CA THR A 192 0.54 -9.79 16.63
C THR A 192 -0.59 -9.22 17.50
N LYS A 193 -0.33 -8.95 18.78
CA LYS A 193 -1.23 -8.26 19.71
C LYS A 193 -1.47 -6.79 19.43
N TRP A 194 -0.69 -6.17 18.51
CA TRP A 194 -0.61 -4.72 18.33
C TRP A 194 -1.30 -4.18 17.07
N TRP A 195 -2.14 -4.97 16.39
CA TRP A 195 -2.76 -4.57 15.12
C TRP A 195 -4.29 -4.45 15.15
N PRO A 196 -4.88 -3.58 15.99
CA PRO A 196 -6.30 -3.28 15.83
C PRO A 196 -6.58 -2.36 14.64
N ASN A 197 -5.59 -1.63 14.13
CA ASN A 197 -5.76 -0.66 13.04
C ASN A 197 -4.73 -0.83 11.93
N VAL A 198 -5.20 -0.55 10.73
CA VAL A 198 -4.49 -0.76 9.46
C VAL A 198 -3.45 0.33 9.23
N GLN A 199 -2.26 -0.05 8.83
CA GLN A 199 -1.16 0.87 8.51
C GLN A 199 -0.81 0.83 7.03
N VAL A 200 -0.43 1.97 6.50
CA VAL A 200 0.08 2.12 5.13
C VAL A 200 1.50 2.66 5.19
N HIS A 201 2.41 1.94 4.57
CA HIS A 201 3.79 2.37 4.43
C HIS A 201 4.06 2.81 3.00
N LEU A 202 4.55 4.03 2.84
CA LEU A 202 4.99 4.58 1.57
C LEU A 202 6.51 4.40 1.47
N LEU A 203 6.97 3.51 0.60
CA LEU A 203 8.39 3.31 0.36
C LEU A 203 8.77 3.83 -1.02
N SER A 204 9.64 4.84 -1.08
CA SER A 204 10.23 5.31 -2.33
C SER A 204 11.57 4.60 -2.57
N THR A 205 11.62 3.73 -3.58
CA THR A 205 12.87 3.14 -4.05
C THR A 205 13.42 3.94 -5.21
N ARG A 206 14.65 4.47 -5.08
CA ARG A 206 15.42 4.93 -6.24
C ARG A 206 15.76 3.70 -7.09
N LEU A 207 15.05 3.49 -8.16
CA LEU A 207 15.51 2.61 -9.23
C LEU A 207 16.81 3.19 -9.78
N ARG A 208 17.97 2.63 -9.40
CA ARG A 208 19.19 2.81 -10.16
C ARG A 208 18.92 2.26 -11.56
N ARG A 209 18.77 3.14 -12.54
CA ARG A 209 18.87 2.74 -13.95
C ARG A 209 20.25 2.11 -14.12
N ARG A 210 20.33 0.79 -14.10
CA ARG A 210 21.46 0.09 -14.70
C ARG A 210 21.35 0.32 -16.19
N THR A 211 22.15 1.24 -16.71
CA THR A 211 22.42 1.36 -18.13
C THR A 211 23.04 0.01 -18.54
N ILE A 212 22.28 -0.80 -19.22
CA ILE A 212 22.81 -1.99 -19.91
C ILE A 212 23.58 -1.43 -21.10
N LEU A 213 24.87 -1.21 -20.92
CA LEU A 213 25.79 -1.01 -22.04
C LEU A 213 25.84 -2.34 -22.80
N SER A 214 25.19 -2.34 -23.95
CA SER A 214 25.37 -3.37 -24.98
C SER A 214 26.83 -3.40 -25.36
N ARG A 215 27.57 -4.38 -24.88
CA ARG A 215 28.87 -4.76 -25.46
C ARG A 215 28.58 -5.41 -26.79
N SER A 216 28.70 -4.66 -27.87
CA SER A 216 28.92 -5.19 -29.20
C SER A 216 30.29 -5.81 -29.24
N SER A 217 30.36 -7.13 -29.18
CA SER A 217 31.56 -7.90 -29.48
C SER A 217 31.81 -7.85 -30.97
N SER A 218 32.76 -7.04 -31.39
CA SER A 218 33.43 -7.18 -32.66
C SER A 218 34.31 -8.43 -32.58
N GLN A 219 33.86 -9.52 -33.19
CA GLN A 219 34.75 -10.62 -33.52
C GLN A 219 35.41 -10.33 -34.86
N SER A 220 36.70 -10.05 -34.76
CA SER A 220 37.67 -10.04 -35.85
C SER A 220 37.76 -11.41 -36.50
N GLN A 221 37.55 -11.45 -37.79
CA GLN A 221 38.00 -12.55 -38.66
C GLN A 221 39.51 -12.67 -38.59
N SER A 222 40.00 -13.82 -38.20
CA SER A 222 41.35 -14.29 -38.52
C SER A 222 41.23 -15.49 -39.46
N SER A 223 41.68 -15.26 -40.66
CA SER A 223 42.03 -16.23 -41.68
C SER A 223 43.00 -17.29 -41.16
N CYS A 224 42.73 -18.51 -41.40
CA CYS A 224 43.78 -19.56 -41.45
C CYS A 224 43.66 -20.29 -42.78
N GLY A 225 44.62 -20.06 -43.63
CA GLY A 225 44.89 -20.94 -44.75
C GLY A 225 45.75 -22.13 -44.28
N PHE A 226 45.40 -23.24 -44.79
CA PHE A 226 46.06 -24.41 -45.34
C PHE A 226 45.08 -25.56 -45.38
#